data_7a7f08ddf359b6c5229d230603bd126c
#
_entry.id   7a7f08ddf359b6c5229d230603bd126c
#
_cell.length_a   1.000
_cell.length_b   1.000
_cell.length_c   1.000
_cell.angle_alpha   90.00
_cell.angle_beta   90.00
_cell.angle_gamma   90.00
#
_symmetry.space_group_name_H-M   'P 1'
#
loop_
_entity.id
_entity.type
_entity.pdbx_description
1 polymer ?
#
loop_
_entity_poly.entity_id
_entity_poly.type
_entity_poly.pdbx_seq_one_letter_code
_entity_poly.pdbx_strand_id
1 'polypeptide(L)'
;MLELLQRDAETRALLVFPTKALCQDQFQSFNRLLSAVGLTGYLVGVFDGDTPADLRRRLRDKGSVIFTNPDMIHAAMMTQHGRWSEFLSCLSLVVLDELHVYSGILGSNMALLLRRLFRVCRHYGAAPQIMALSATIANPEELFLKLTARPCVVVDRDGSPRGKRTTVLWNPPRIRQTNWRSRRSANVEAHELMARLIANGVPTITFSKAKMTAEMIYRYVCDKLREIAPQQASKVTPYRGGYRP
;
A
#
# COMPACT_ATOMS: atom_id res chain seq x y z
N MET A 1 -12.27 -9.85 -7.80
CA MET A 1 -13.17 -9.00 -7.01
C MET A 1 -14.42 -8.61 -7.80
N LEU A 2 -14.30 -7.85 -8.90
CA LEU A 2 -15.46 -7.41 -9.68
C LEU A 2 -16.33 -8.57 -10.16
N GLU A 3 -15.71 -9.63 -10.69
CA GLU A 3 -16.44 -10.83 -11.11
C GLU A 3 -17.19 -11.53 -9.94
N LEU A 4 -16.61 -11.54 -8.74
CA LEU A 4 -17.30 -12.10 -7.57
C LEU A 4 -18.54 -11.29 -7.23
N LEU A 5 -18.45 -9.97 -7.21
CA LEU A 5 -19.59 -9.09 -6.97
C LEU A 5 -20.70 -9.26 -8.03
N GLN A 6 -20.32 -9.45 -9.30
CA GLN A 6 -21.30 -9.67 -10.39
C GLN A 6 -22.00 -11.04 -10.31
N ARG A 7 -21.29 -12.07 -9.84
CA ARG A 7 -21.84 -13.42 -9.74
C ARG A 7 -22.81 -13.61 -8.58
N ASP A 8 -22.54 -12.92 -7.47
CA ASP A 8 -23.32 -13.08 -6.25
C ASP A 8 -23.36 -11.76 -5.46
N ALA A 9 -24.56 -11.18 -5.36
CA ALA A 9 -24.80 -9.92 -4.67
C ALA A 9 -24.58 -10.00 -3.15
N GLU A 10 -24.64 -11.19 -2.56
CA GLU A 10 -24.40 -11.42 -1.14
C GLU A 10 -22.90 -11.54 -0.81
N THR A 11 -22.05 -11.63 -1.83
CA THR A 11 -20.60 -11.70 -1.64
C THR A 11 -20.07 -10.54 -0.82
N ARG A 12 -19.30 -10.86 0.21
CA ARG A 12 -18.58 -9.90 1.05
C ARG A 12 -17.07 -10.06 0.85
N ALA A 13 -16.37 -8.95 0.86
CA ALA A 13 -14.92 -8.95 0.72
C ALA A 13 -14.25 -8.00 1.73
N LEU A 14 -13.11 -8.43 2.24
CA LEU A 14 -12.30 -7.69 3.19
C LEU A 14 -10.91 -7.45 2.59
N LEU A 15 -10.56 -6.18 2.37
CA LEU A 15 -9.26 -5.76 1.86
C LEU A 15 -8.45 -5.14 2.98
N VAL A 16 -7.28 -5.71 3.24
CA VAL A 16 -6.45 -5.39 4.42
C VAL A 16 -5.16 -4.73 3.98
N PHE A 17 -4.94 -3.52 4.47
CA PHE A 17 -3.78 -2.68 4.14
C PHE A 17 -2.95 -2.39 5.39
N PRO A 18 -1.62 -2.31 5.29
CA PRO A 18 -0.77 -2.03 6.44
C PRO A 18 -0.86 -0.58 6.94
N THR A 19 -1.31 0.36 6.09
CA THR A 19 -1.42 1.78 6.45
C THR A 19 -2.74 2.38 6.02
N LYS A 20 -3.22 3.39 6.76
CA LYS A 20 -4.44 4.13 6.43
C LYS A 20 -4.33 4.87 5.09
N ALA A 21 -3.17 5.47 4.80
CA ALA A 21 -2.96 6.22 3.56
C ALA A 21 -3.11 5.34 2.32
N LEU A 22 -2.46 4.16 2.32
CA LEU A 22 -2.59 3.19 1.25
C LEU A 22 -4.03 2.68 1.12
N CYS A 23 -4.68 2.41 2.24
CA CYS A 23 -6.08 1.99 2.29
C CYS A 23 -7.00 3.01 1.60
N GLN A 24 -6.84 4.30 1.88
CA GLN A 24 -7.63 5.38 1.29
C GLN A 24 -7.37 5.53 -0.23
N ASP A 25 -6.11 5.47 -0.65
CA ASP A 25 -5.74 5.58 -2.07
C ASP A 25 -6.33 4.42 -2.89
N GLN A 26 -6.20 3.20 -2.38
CA GLN A 26 -6.76 2.01 -3.03
C GLN A 26 -8.30 2.01 -3.03
N PHE A 27 -8.93 2.50 -1.98
CA PHE A 27 -10.37 2.71 -1.93
C PHE A 27 -10.85 3.69 -3.01
N GLN A 28 -10.19 4.84 -3.18
CA GLN A 28 -10.52 5.81 -4.22
C GLN A 28 -10.35 5.21 -5.63
N SER A 29 -9.27 4.47 -5.84
CA SER A 29 -8.99 3.79 -7.11
C SER A 29 -10.04 2.73 -7.42
N PHE A 30 -10.45 1.96 -6.43
CA PHE A 30 -11.49 0.95 -6.56
C PHE A 30 -12.87 1.57 -6.87
N ASN A 31 -13.24 2.67 -6.21
CA ASN A 31 -14.49 3.37 -6.50
C ASN A 31 -14.55 3.93 -7.93
N ARG A 32 -13.42 4.49 -8.42
CA ARG A 32 -13.33 4.91 -9.83
C ARG A 32 -13.57 3.74 -10.79
N LEU A 33 -12.99 2.59 -10.48
CA LEU A 33 -13.16 1.38 -11.27
C LEU A 33 -14.61 0.87 -11.24
N LEU A 34 -15.24 0.81 -10.06
CA LEU A 34 -16.66 0.43 -9.93
C LEU A 34 -17.58 1.33 -10.76
N SER A 35 -17.35 2.64 -10.70
CA SER A 35 -18.11 3.61 -11.49
C SER A 35 -17.91 3.42 -12.98
N ALA A 36 -16.66 3.16 -13.43
CA ALA A 36 -16.33 2.95 -14.84
C ALA A 36 -16.99 1.69 -15.43
N VAL A 37 -17.20 0.65 -14.60
CA VAL A 37 -17.88 -0.60 -15.04
C VAL A 37 -19.37 -0.65 -14.70
N GLY A 38 -19.95 0.45 -14.18
CA GLY A 38 -21.39 0.55 -13.90
C GLY A 38 -21.87 -0.22 -12.67
N LEU A 39 -20.98 -0.67 -11.79
CA LEU A 39 -21.31 -1.41 -10.57
C LEU A 39 -21.56 -0.46 -9.39
N THR A 40 -22.69 0.26 -9.41
CA THR A 40 -23.02 1.31 -8.41
C THR A 40 -23.87 0.83 -7.24
N GLY A 41 -24.40 -0.41 -7.28
CA GLY A 41 -25.31 -0.95 -6.26
C GLY A 41 -24.64 -1.50 -4.99
N TYR A 42 -23.31 -1.52 -4.91
CA TYR A 42 -22.56 -2.11 -3.82
C TYR A 42 -22.13 -1.07 -2.78
N LEU A 43 -22.32 -1.38 -1.50
CA LEU A 43 -21.80 -0.54 -0.43
C LEU A 43 -20.33 -0.86 -0.19
N VAL A 44 -19.46 0.04 -0.63
CA VAL A 44 -18.01 -0.06 -0.47
C VAL A 44 -17.53 1.07 0.43
N GLY A 45 -16.64 0.79 1.37
CA GLY A 45 -16.13 1.83 2.24
C GLY A 45 -14.90 1.46 3.04
N VAL A 46 -14.26 2.50 3.58
CA VAL A 46 -13.14 2.35 4.52
C VAL A 46 -13.69 2.21 5.94
N PHE A 47 -13.19 1.19 6.63
CA PHE A 47 -13.51 0.94 8.03
C PHE A 47 -12.23 1.08 8.86
N ASP A 48 -12.04 2.26 9.43
CA ASP A 48 -10.88 2.61 10.26
C ASP A 48 -11.25 3.48 11.47
N GLY A 49 -10.23 3.97 12.20
CA GLY A 49 -10.43 4.82 13.38
C GLY A 49 -11.10 6.15 13.09
N ASP A 50 -10.99 6.66 11.87
CA ASP A 50 -11.50 7.98 11.46
C ASP A 50 -12.88 7.88 10.78
N THR A 51 -13.36 6.67 10.50
CA THR A 51 -14.67 6.44 9.86
C THR A 51 -15.81 6.88 10.77
N PRO A 52 -16.77 7.72 10.31
CA PRO A 52 -17.93 8.15 11.09
C PRO A 52 -18.79 6.98 11.60
N ALA A 53 -19.38 7.12 12.78
CA ALA A 53 -20.12 6.07 13.45
C ALA A 53 -21.29 5.49 12.62
N ASP A 54 -22.02 6.35 11.90
CA ASP A 54 -23.14 5.93 11.05
C ASP A 54 -22.64 5.10 9.86
N LEU A 55 -21.54 5.51 9.23
CA LEU A 55 -20.93 4.76 8.14
C LEU A 55 -20.38 3.42 8.64
N ARG A 56 -19.74 3.38 9.82
CA ARG A 56 -19.31 2.12 10.45
C ARG A 56 -20.44 1.13 10.62
N ARG A 57 -21.60 1.61 11.10
CA ARG A 57 -22.80 0.78 11.26
C ARG A 57 -23.26 0.25 9.91
N ARG A 58 -23.42 1.12 8.93
CA ARG A 58 -23.86 0.73 7.58
C ARG A 58 -22.90 -0.29 6.92
N LEU A 59 -21.59 -0.07 7.04
CA LEU A 59 -20.57 -1.00 6.49
C LEU A 59 -20.63 -2.36 7.19
N ARG A 60 -20.80 -2.38 8.51
CA ARG A 60 -20.95 -3.63 9.26
C ARG A 60 -22.19 -4.40 8.81
N ASP A 61 -23.33 -3.71 8.69
CA ASP A 61 -24.63 -4.35 8.46
C ASP A 61 -24.85 -4.66 6.96
N LYS A 62 -24.36 -3.82 6.03
CA LYS A 62 -24.66 -3.92 4.60
C LYS A 62 -23.44 -3.78 3.68
N GLY A 63 -22.22 -3.70 4.22
CA GLY A 63 -21.01 -3.52 3.42
C GLY A 63 -20.75 -4.70 2.51
N SER A 64 -20.56 -4.46 1.22
CA SER A 64 -20.14 -5.48 0.26
C SER A 64 -18.62 -5.63 0.23
N VAL A 65 -17.91 -4.50 0.25
CA VAL A 65 -16.45 -4.48 0.25
C VAL A 65 -15.95 -3.51 1.32
N ILE A 66 -15.16 -4.02 2.24
CA ILE A 66 -14.60 -3.24 3.34
C ILE A 66 -13.08 -3.14 3.17
N PHE A 67 -12.59 -1.91 3.10
CA PHE A 67 -11.18 -1.56 3.15
C PHE A 67 -10.81 -1.26 4.60
N THR A 68 -9.77 -1.90 5.13
CA THR A 68 -9.43 -1.80 6.55
C THR A 68 -7.95 -2.09 6.81
N ASN A 69 -7.57 -2.08 8.09
CA ASN A 69 -6.23 -2.45 8.53
C ASN A 69 -6.30 -3.55 9.62
N PRO A 70 -5.17 -4.21 9.95
CA PRO A 70 -5.14 -5.28 10.94
C PRO A 70 -5.67 -4.86 12.32
N ASP A 71 -5.38 -3.64 12.77
CA ASP A 71 -5.79 -3.15 14.08
C ASP A 71 -7.32 -3.07 14.19
N MET A 72 -7.99 -2.63 13.14
CA MET A 72 -9.47 -2.56 13.11
C MET A 72 -10.10 -3.94 13.07
N ILE A 73 -9.52 -4.89 12.36
CA ILE A 73 -9.99 -6.29 12.42
C ILE A 73 -9.85 -6.80 13.84
N HIS A 74 -8.71 -6.57 14.49
CA HIS A 74 -8.48 -7.02 15.86
C HIS A 74 -9.42 -6.35 16.85
N ALA A 75 -9.46 -5.02 16.88
CA ALA A 75 -10.12 -4.23 17.92
C ALA A 75 -11.65 -4.14 17.74
N ALA A 76 -12.16 -4.14 16.51
CA ALA A 76 -13.57 -3.95 16.25
C ALA A 76 -14.27 -5.22 15.78
N MET A 77 -13.71 -5.95 14.81
CA MET A 77 -14.37 -7.13 14.27
C MET A 77 -14.23 -8.34 15.22
N MET A 78 -13.02 -8.64 15.69
CA MET A 78 -12.78 -9.86 16.47
C MET A 78 -13.24 -9.76 17.92
N THR A 79 -13.28 -8.58 18.51
CA THR A 79 -13.80 -8.38 19.87
C THR A 79 -15.33 -8.38 19.92
N GLN A 80 -15.97 -8.00 18.82
CA GLN A 80 -17.43 -7.91 18.70
C GLN A 80 -17.96 -8.75 17.53
N HIS A 81 -17.34 -9.90 17.27
CA HIS A 81 -17.65 -10.71 16.09
C HIS A 81 -19.16 -11.09 15.97
N GLY A 82 -19.89 -11.20 17.10
CA GLY A 82 -21.33 -11.41 17.07
C GLY A 82 -22.11 -10.32 16.33
N ARG A 83 -21.65 -9.06 16.41
CA ARG A 83 -22.23 -7.95 15.63
C ARG A 83 -21.86 -7.99 14.15
N TRP A 84 -20.83 -8.73 13.80
CA TRP A 84 -20.31 -8.90 12.45
C TRP A 84 -20.73 -10.24 11.83
N SER A 85 -21.61 -11.00 12.50
CA SER A 85 -21.99 -12.36 12.10
C SER A 85 -22.51 -12.42 10.67
N GLU A 86 -23.38 -11.50 10.26
CA GLU A 86 -23.91 -11.41 8.90
C GLU A 86 -22.82 -11.13 7.86
N PHE A 87 -21.93 -10.16 8.12
CA PHE A 87 -20.80 -9.89 7.24
C PHE A 87 -19.85 -11.09 7.14
N LEU A 88 -19.53 -11.71 8.27
CA LEU A 88 -18.56 -12.80 8.37
C LEU A 88 -19.11 -14.12 7.80
N SER A 89 -20.43 -14.35 7.85
CA SER A 89 -21.06 -15.53 7.24
C SER A 89 -21.05 -15.51 5.71
N CYS A 90 -21.08 -14.31 5.12
CA CYS A 90 -21.01 -14.10 3.66
C CYS A 90 -19.62 -13.74 3.16
N LEU A 91 -18.61 -13.71 4.05
CA LEU A 91 -17.24 -13.33 3.67
C LEU A 91 -16.64 -14.37 2.72
N SER A 92 -16.45 -13.99 1.46
CA SER A 92 -15.99 -14.86 0.39
C SER A 92 -14.54 -14.63 0.02
N LEU A 93 -14.02 -13.41 0.25
CA LEU A 93 -12.65 -13.04 -0.12
C LEU A 93 -11.98 -12.15 0.94
N VAL A 94 -10.75 -12.51 1.29
CA VAL A 94 -9.83 -11.68 2.07
C VAL A 94 -8.62 -11.36 1.21
N VAL A 95 -8.36 -10.07 1.00
CA VAL A 95 -7.18 -9.60 0.26
C VAL A 95 -6.19 -8.98 1.24
N LEU A 96 -4.95 -9.45 1.22
CA LEU A 96 -3.84 -8.92 2.01
C LEU A 96 -2.92 -8.14 1.08
N ASP A 97 -2.86 -6.83 1.24
CA ASP A 97 -1.94 -6.01 0.47
C ASP A 97 -0.60 -5.85 1.19
N GLU A 98 0.47 -5.62 0.40
CA GLU A 98 1.84 -5.46 0.89
C GLU A 98 2.29 -6.61 1.80
N LEU A 99 2.09 -7.86 1.37
CA LEU A 99 2.39 -9.05 2.16
C LEU A 99 3.79 -9.02 2.79
N HIS A 100 4.79 -8.44 2.10
CA HIS A 100 6.17 -8.33 2.56
C HIS A 100 6.36 -7.48 3.83
N VAL A 101 5.41 -6.63 4.17
CA VAL A 101 5.44 -5.81 5.38
C VAL A 101 5.16 -6.65 6.63
N TYR A 102 4.39 -7.72 6.48
CA TYR A 102 4.02 -8.59 7.60
C TYR A 102 5.14 -9.57 7.95
N SER A 103 6.23 -9.04 8.49
CA SER A 103 7.40 -9.79 8.96
C SER A 103 7.72 -9.51 10.43
N GLY A 104 8.56 -10.32 11.06
CA GLY A 104 8.93 -10.16 12.47
C GLY A 104 7.72 -10.16 13.42
N ILE A 105 7.70 -9.23 14.38
CA ILE A 105 6.62 -9.11 15.38
C ILE A 105 5.27 -8.80 14.72
N LEU A 106 5.24 -7.88 13.75
CA LEU A 106 4.03 -7.54 13.03
C LEU A 106 3.47 -8.76 12.28
N GLY A 107 4.34 -9.52 11.63
CA GLY A 107 3.94 -10.76 10.95
C GLY A 107 3.39 -11.81 11.90
N SER A 108 3.98 -11.99 13.07
CA SER A 108 3.48 -12.91 14.09
C SER A 108 2.08 -12.52 14.58
N ASN A 109 1.86 -11.25 14.86
CA ASN A 109 0.55 -10.73 15.26
C ASN A 109 -0.49 -10.90 14.14
N MET A 110 -0.10 -10.60 12.90
CA MET A 110 -0.97 -10.78 11.73
C MET A 110 -1.35 -12.26 11.53
N ALA A 111 -0.40 -13.19 11.68
CA ALA A 111 -0.67 -14.62 11.58
C ALA A 111 -1.69 -15.10 12.61
N LEU A 112 -1.58 -14.65 13.86
CA LEU A 112 -2.54 -14.96 14.93
C LEU A 112 -3.92 -14.35 14.63
N LEU A 113 -3.94 -13.12 14.14
CA LEU A 113 -5.17 -12.43 13.75
C LEU A 113 -5.91 -13.16 12.64
N LEU A 114 -5.20 -13.55 11.58
CA LEU A 114 -5.78 -14.30 10.45
C LEU A 114 -6.33 -15.67 10.88
N ARG A 115 -5.58 -16.42 11.69
CA ARG A 115 -6.08 -17.70 12.23
C ARG A 115 -7.36 -17.53 13.04
N ARG A 116 -7.42 -16.45 13.82
CA ARG A 116 -8.62 -16.10 14.59
C ARG A 116 -9.76 -15.71 13.66
N LEU A 117 -9.53 -14.87 12.66
CA LEU A 117 -10.53 -14.46 11.68
C LEU A 117 -11.12 -15.67 10.95
N PHE A 118 -10.28 -16.57 10.42
CA PHE A 118 -10.75 -17.74 9.70
C PHE A 118 -11.50 -18.75 10.59
N ARG A 119 -11.12 -18.85 11.86
CA ARG A 119 -11.88 -19.66 12.82
C ARG A 119 -13.27 -19.08 13.07
N VAL A 120 -13.38 -17.76 13.20
CA VAL A 120 -14.66 -17.07 13.38
C VAL A 120 -15.52 -17.16 12.11
N CYS A 121 -14.94 -16.98 10.91
CA CYS A 121 -15.65 -17.20 9.65
C CYS A 121 -16.23 -18.61 9.57
N ARG A 122 -15.42 -19.62 9.90
CA ARG A 122 -15.89 -21.03 9.91
C ARG A 122 -17.01 -21.27 10.91
N HIS A 123 -16.96 -20.60 12.06
CA HIS A 123 -18.06 -20.67 13.06
C HIS A 123 -19.38 -20.16 12.48
N TYR A 124 -19.34 -19.16 11.60
CA TYR A 124 -20.50 -18.62 10.89
C TYR A 124 -20.77 -19.29 9.53
N GLY A 125 -20.08 -20.40 9.21
CA GLY A 125 -20.31 -21.16 7.99
C GLY A 125 -19.54 -20.68 6.75
N ALA A 126 -18.67 -19.66 6.87
CA ALA A 126 -17.88 -19.13 5.74
C ALA A 126 -16.48 -19.71 5.67
N ALA A 127 -15.97 -19.85 4.44
CA ALA A 127 -14.61 -20.29 4.14
C ALA A 127 -13.97 -19.36 3.09
N PRO A 128 -13.61 -18.13 3.46
CA PRO A 128 -13.13 -17.15 2.49
C PRO A 128 -11.86 -17.61 1.77
N GLN A 129 -11.79 -17.32 0.48
CA GLN A 129 -10.55 -17.38 -0.28
C GLN A 129 -9.61 -16.29 0.21
N ILE A 130 -8.30 -16.56 0.20
CA ILE A 130 -7.27 -15.57 0.54
C ILE A 130 -6.48 -15.25 -0.71
N MET A 131 -6.33 -13.96 -0.98
CA MET A 131 -5.42 -13.44 -1.98
C MET A 131 -4.41 -12.52 -1.29
N ALA A 132 -3.15 -12.58 -1.68
CA ALA A 132 -2.12 -11.68 -1.19
C ALA A 132 -1.40 -11.01 -2.34
N LEU A 133 -1.11 -9.72 -2.17
CA LEU A 133 -0.34 -8.91 -3.10
C LEU A 133 0.97 -8.49 -2.41
N SER A 134 2.05 -8.50 -3.14
CA SER A 134 3.37 -8.15 -2.59
C SER A 134 4.26 -7.51 -3.63
N ALA A 135 5.19 -6.67 -3.18
CA ALA A 135 6.38 -6.37 -3.97
C ALA A 135 7.23 -7.65 -4.16
N THR A 136 8.26 -7.56 -4.97
CA THR A 136 9.18 -8.69 -5.22
C THR A 136 9.84 -9.16 -3.92
N ILE A 137 9.58 -10.40 -3.55
CA ILE A 137 10.18 -11.09 -2.39
C ILE A 137 10.73 -12.45 -2.85
N ALA A 138 11.74 -12.95 -2.13
CA ALA A 138 12.42 -14.20 -2.51
C ALA A 138 11.59 -15.45 -2.20
N ASN A 139 10.70 -15.41 -1.20
CA ASN A 139 10.01 -16.57 -0.66
C ASN A 139 8.50 -16.29 -0.41
N PRO A 140 7.70 -15.95 -1.43
CA PRO A 140 6.30 -15.60 -1.27
C PRO A 140 5.45 -16.74 -0.69
N GLU A 141 5.65 -17.96 -1.15
CA GLU A 141 4.90 -19.13 -0.66
C GLU A 141 5.14 -19.40 0.82
N GLU A 142 6.40 -19.35 1.26
CA GLU A 142 6.76 -19.59 2.64
C GLU A 142 6.16 -18.51 3.57
N LEU A 143 6.25 -17.25 3.17
CA LEU A 143 5.68 -16.14 3.94
C LEU A 143 4.18 -16.26 4.02
N PHE A 144 3.51 -16.54 2.91
CA PHE A 144 2.06 -16.74 2.87
C PHE A 144 1.62 -17.89 3.76
N LEU A 145 2.32 -19.04 3.67
CA LEU A 145 2.04 -20.21 4.51
C LEU A 145 2.21 -19.91 6.01
N LYS A 146 3.27 -19.20 6.39
CA LYS A 146 3.49 -18.78 7.79
C LYS A 146 2.39 -17.88 8.31
N LEU A 147 1.91 -16.95 7.49
CA LEU A 147 0.86 -16.00 7.87
C LEU A 147 -0.53 -16.65 7.93
N THR A 148 -0.88 -17.46 6.95
CA THR A 148 -2.24 -17.96 6.76
C THR A 148 -2.47 -19.39 7.22
N ALA A 149 -1.40 -20.18 7.40
CA ALA A 149 -1.40 -21.62 7.57
C ALA A 149 -2.10 -22.37 6.42
N ARG A 150 -2.08 -21.81 5.21
CA ARG A 150 -2.67 -22.38 3.99
C ARG A 150 -1.68 -22.33 2.84
N PRO A 151 -1.65 -23.34 1.95
CA PRO A 151 -0.86 -23.26 0.73
C PRO A 151 -1.44 -22.18 -0.20
N CYS A 152 -0.61 -21.71 -1.12
CA CYS A 152 -1.04 -20.79 -2.19
C CYS A 152 -0.44 -21.17 -3.53
N VAL A 153 -1.02 -20.61 -4.58
CA VAL A 153 -0.42 -20.58 -5.92
C VAL A 153 0.19 -19.22 -6.12
N VAL A 154 1.47 -19.15 -6.46
CA VAL A 154 2.17 -17.91 -6.77
C VAL A 154 1.97 -17.54 -8.23
N VAL A 155 1.52 -16.32 -8.49
CA VAL A 155 1.42 -15.74 -9.82
C VAL A 155 2.55 -14.71 -9.94
N ASP A 156 3.65 -15.10 -10.56
CA ASP A 156 4.87 -14.29 -10.70
C ASP A 156 5.15 -13.85 -12.14
N ARG A 157 4.38 -14.36 -13.10
CA ARG A 157 4.49 -13.99 -14.51
C ARG A 157 3.79 -12.66 -14.75
N ASP A 158 4.59 -11.59 -14.72
CA ASP A 158 4.12 -10.25 -15.04
C ASP A 158 3.92 -10.10 -16.54
N GLY A 159 2.65 -9.93 -16.95
CA GLY A 159 2.27 -9.69 -18.34
C GLY A 159 2.32 -8.22 -18.77
N SER A 160 2.79 -7.31 -17.91
CA SER A 160 2.87 -5.89 -18.22
C SER A 160 3.95 -5.60 -19.26
N PRO A 161 3.72 -4.64 -20.18
CA PRO A 161 4.74 -4.21 -21.13
C PRO A 161 5.95 -3.62 -20.39
N ARG A 162 7.16 -4.05 -20.78
CA ARG A 162 8.40 -3.59 -20.16
C ARG A 162 9.20 -2.72 -21.12
N GLY A 163 9.46 -1.48 -20.72
CA GLY A 163 10.42 -0.62 -21.40
C GLY A 163 11.87 -0.99 -21.10
N LYS A 164 12.79 -0.41 -21.86
CA LYS A 164 14.24 -0.52 -21.57
C LYS A 164 14.53 0.06 -20.17
N ARG A 165 15.21 -0.71 -19.33
CA ARG A 165 15.66 -0.28 -18.01
C ARG A 165 17.18 -0.20 -17.98
N THR A 166 17.73 0.90 -17.52
CA THR A 166 19.16 1.08 -17.28
C THR A 166 19.37 1.30 -15.79
N THR A 167 20.22 0.49 -15.17
CA THR A 167 20.61 0.64 -13.77
C THR A 167 22.02 1.21 -13.71
N VAL A 168 22.20 2.31 -12.98
CA VAL A 168 23.48 2.98 -12.81
C VAL A 168 23.84 3.00 -11.33
N LEU A 169 25.00 2.44 -10.99
CA LEU A 169 25.57 2.56 -9.65
C LEU A 169 26.43 3.82 -9.60
N TRP A 170 25.87 4.89 -9.04
CA TRP A 170 26.53 6.18 -8.94
C TRP A 170 27.39 6.28 -7.69
N ASN A 171 28.72 6.33 -7.87
CA ASN A 171 29.65 6.56 -6.77
C ASN A 171 30.06 8.03 -6.76
N PRO A 172 29.73 8.82 -5.71
CA PRO A 172 30.04 10.24 -5.67
C PRO A 172 31.51 10.54 -5.95
N PRO A 173 31.85 11.61 -6.75
CA PRO A 173 33.21 11.95 -7.10
C PRO A 173 34.04 12.34 -5.87
N ARG A 174 35.36 12.18 -5.99
CA ARG A 174 36.32 12.60 -4.95
C ARG A 174 36.46 14.11 -4.93
N ILE A 175 36.61 14.68 -3.73
CA ILE A 175 36.86 16.11 -3.56
C ILE A 175 38.33 16.35 -3.74
N ARG A 176 38.72 17.16 -4.75
CA ARG A 176 40.12 17.41 -5.12
C ARG A 176 40.92 18.22 -4.06
N GLN A 177 40.22 18.96 -3.19
CA GLN A 177 40.85 19.90 -2.24
C GLN A 177 41.02 19.33 -0.81
N THR A 178 40.57 18.14 -0.56
CA THR A 178 40.69 17.49 0.77
C THR A 178 41.43 16.16 0.59
N ASN A 179 41.90 15.59 1.74
CA ASN A 179 42.54 14.27 1.75
C ASN A 179 41.90 13.33 0.75
N TRP A 180 42.66 12.68 -0.07
CA TRP A 180 42.30 11.85 -1.22
C TRP A 180 41.22 10.78 -0.97
N ARG A 181 40.79 10.60 0.29
CA ARG A 181 39.70 9.69 0.72
C ARG A 181 38.32 10.34 0.75
N SER A 182 38.18 11.67 0.72
CA SER A 182 36.90 12.35 0.83
C SER A 182 36.13 12.36 -0.49
N ARG A 183 34.86 11.97 -0.45
CA ARG A 183 33.89 12.03 -1.55
C ARG A 183 32.85 13.09 -1.30
N ARG A 184 32.25 13.61 -2.36
CA ARG A 184 31.04 14.44 -2.23
C ARG A 184 29.93 13.66 -1.53
N SER A 185 29.10 14.38 -0.77
CA SER A 185 27.96 13.77 -0.10
C SER A 185 26.98 13.17 -1.11
N ALA A 186 26.47 11.96 -0.85
CA ALA A 186 25.44 11.33 -1.67
C ALA A 186 24.18 12.21 -1.79
N ASN A 187 23.85 12.98 -0.74
CA ASN A 187 22.69 13.88 -0.76
C ASN A 187 22.94 15.08 -1.71
N VAL A 188 24.17 15.58 -1.80
CA VAL A 188 24.55 16.64 -2.75
C VAL A 188 24.46 16.13 -4.18
N GLU A 189 24.99 14.95 -4.45
CA GLU A 189 24.87 14.32 -5.78
C GLU A 189 23.40 14.06 -6.15
N ALA A 190 22.59 13.58 -5.21
CA ALA A 190 21.18 13.29 -5.44
C ALA A 190 20.40 14.55 -5.85
N HIS A 191 20.56 15.67 -5.14
CA HIS A 191 19.81 16.88 -5.49
C HIS A 191 20.31 17.52 -6.80
N GLU A 192 21.63 17.48 -7.10
CA GLU A 192 22.14 17.97 -8.35
C GLU A 192 21.68 17.15 -9.56
N LEU A 193 21.72 15.81 -9.45
CA LEU A 193 21.20 14.92 -10.48
C LEU A 193 19.71 15.13 -10.70
N MET A 194 18.93 15.20 -9.61
CA MET A 194 17.49 15.43 -9.67
C MET A 194 17.18 16.76 -10.36
N ALA A 195 17.83 17.85 -9.98
CA ALA A 195 17.62 19.17 -10.60
C ALA A 195 17.93 19.16 -12.10
N ARG A 196 19.03 18.53 -12.50
CA ARG A 196 19.40 18.41 -13.93
C ARG A 196 18.42 17.57 -14.73
N LEU A 197 17.96 16.43 -14.18
CA LEU A 197 16.98 15.58 -14.85
C LEU A 197 15.65 16.31 -15.06
N ILE A 198 15.17 16.99 -14.02
CA ILE A 198 13.93 17.78 -14.09
C ILE A 198 14.06 18.94 -15.09
N ALA A 199 15.19 19.66 -15.09
CA ALA A 199 15.45 20.75 -16.03
C ALA A 199 15.43 20.27 -17.50
N ASN A 200 15.80 19.01 -17.75
CA ASN A 200 15.71 18.37 -19.05
C ASN A 200 14.37 17.68 -19.33
N GLY A 201 13.34 17.92 -18.51
CA GLY A 201 11.99 17.38 -18.71
C GLY A 201 11.84 15.90 -18.35
N VAL A 202 12.80 15.30 -17.63
CA VAL A 202 12.74 13.88 -17.23
C VAL A 202 11.96 13.75 -15.93
N PRO A 203 10.81 13.03 -15.89
CA PRO A 203 10.10 12.72 -14.66
C PRO A 203 11.03 11.98 -13.69
N THR A 204 11.16 12.50 -12.48
CA THR A 204 12.18 12.02 -11.53
C THR A 204 11.57 11.82 -10.15
N ILE A 205 11.91 10.69 -9.52
CA ILE A 205 11.61 10.42 -8.10
C ILE A 205 12.92 10.11 -7.37
N THR A 206 13.09 10.69 -6.18
CA THR A 206 14.29 10.50 -5.35
C THR A 206 13.87 9.97 -3.97
N PHE A 207 14.45 8.85 -3.58
CA PHE A 207 14.23 8.26 -2.26
C PHE A 207 15.37 8.59 -1.30
N SER A 208 15.05 8.93 -0.07
CA SER A 208 16.01 9.13 1.01
C SER A 208 15.62 8.32 2.26
N LYS A 209 16.62 7.98 3.10
CA LYS A 209 16.40 7.20 4.31
C LYS A 209 15.68 7.96 5.43
N ALA A 210 15.85 9.28 5.48
CA ALA A 210 15.33 10.11 6.57
C ALA A 210 14.43 11.22 6.05
N LYS A 211 13.35 11.52 6.80
CA LYS A 211 12.41 12.60 6.48
C LYS A 211 13.11 13.96 6.32
N MET A 212 14.04 14.29 7.24
CA MET A 212 14.84 15.51 7.16
C MET A 212 15.69 15.59 5.90
N THR A 213 16.27 14.47 5.46
CA THR A 213 17.05 14.41 4.22
C THR A 213 16.17 14.66 2.99
N ALA A 214 14.94 14.13 2.98
CA ALA A 214 13.98 14.40 1.90
C ALA A 214 13.65 15.89 1.79
N GLU A 215 13.39 16.54 2.92
CA GLU A 215 13.12 17.99 2.98
C GLU A 215 14.33 18.83 2.52
N MET A 216 15.53 18.44 2.94
CA MET A 216 16.76 19.13 2.51
C MET A 216 16.98 18.99 0.98
N ILE A 217 16.84 17.77 0.45
CA ILE A 217 16.96 17.52 -1.00
C ILE A 217 15.92 18.36 -1.74
N TYR A 218 14.66 18.36 -1.28
CA TYR A 218 13.59 19.16 -1.87
C TYR A 218 13.96 20.65 -1.94
N ARG A 219 14.40 21.24 -0.83
CA ARG A 219 14.81 22.65 -0.79
C ARG A 219 15.94 22.96 -1.78
N TYR A 220 17.02 22.19 -1.75
CA TYR A 220 18.16 22.38 -2.63
C TYR A 220 17.80 22.18 -4.11
N VAL A 221 16.93 21.21 -4.43
CA VAL A 221 16.42 21.03 -5.81
C VAL A 221 15.62 22.25 -6.25
N CYS A 222 14.71 22.75 -5.41
CA CYS A 222 13.94 23.94 -5.75
C CYS A 222 14.82 25.18 -5.94
N ASP A 223 15.80 25.40 -5.06
CA ASP A 223 16.74 26.52 -5.19
C ASP A 223 17.54 26.41 -6.49
N LYS A 224 18.07 25.23 -6.80
CA LYS A 224 18.79 24.99 -8.03
C LYS A 224 17.94 25.15 -9.28
N LEU A 225 16.69 24.68 -9.26
CA LEU A 225 15.78 24.83 -10.39
C LEU A 225 15.38 26.32 -10.60
N ARG A 226 15.28 27.13 -9.56
CA ARG A 226 15.05 28.58 -9.73
C ARG A 226 16.16 29.26 -10.52
N GLU A 227 17.39 28.74 -10.45
CA GLU A 227 18.52 29.26 -11.23
C GLU A 227 18.51 28.74 -12.68
N ILE A 228 18.23 27.46 -12.91
CA ILE A 228 18.45 26.80 -14.22
C ILE A 228 17.16 26.57 -15.02
N ALA A 229 16.01 26.41 -14.37
CA ALA A 229 14.72 26.13 -14.99
C ALA A 229 13.56 26.57 -14.09
N PRO A 230 13.31 27.90 -13.88
CA PRO A 230 12.36 28.43 -12.89
C PRO A 230 10.94 27.85 -13.01
N GLN A 231 10.45 27.61 -14.23
CA GLN A 231 9.12 27.06 -14.51
C GLN A 231 8.94 25.62 -14.04
N GLN A 232 10.00 24.91 -13.72
CA GLN A 232 9.94 23.53 -13.22
C GLN A 232 9.94 23.46 -11.69
N ALA A 233 10.39 24.50 -11.00
CA ALA A 233 10.53 24.51 -9.54
C ALA A 233 9.22 24.27 -8.81
N SER A 234 8.10 24.79 -9.33
CA SER A 234 6.74 24.59 -8.76
C SER A 234 6.19 23.18 -8.93
N LYS A 235 6.79 22.36 -9.79
CA LYS A 235 6.35 20.98 -10.05
C LYS A 235 6.99 19.96 -9.10
N VAL A 236 7.96 20.38 -8.29
CA VAL A 236 8.61 19.51 -7.33
C VAL A 236 7.81 19.48 -6.04
N THR A 237 7.51 18.28 -5.55
CA THR A 237 6.75 18.09 -4.32
C THR A 237 7.48 17.08 -3.43
N PRO A 238 7.68 17.39 -2.13
CA PRO A 238 8.21 16.41 -1.20
C PRO A 238 7.10 15.44 -0.79
N TYR A 239 7.45 14.17 -0.62
CA TYR A 239 6.54 13.17 -0.06
C TYR A 239 7.20 12.48 1.13
N ARG A 240 6.48 12.44 2.24
CA ARG A 240 6.91 11.72 3.46
C ARG A 240 5.72 11.21 4.26
N GLY A 241 5.93 10.16 5.03
CA GLY A 241 4.91 9.70 5.98
C GLY A 241 4.56 10.80 6.99
N GLY A 242 3.25 11.08 7.16
CA GLY A 242 2.72 12.16 8.01
C GLY A 242 2.29 13.42 7.25
N TYR A 243 2.51 13.54 5.95
CA TYR A 243 1.77 14.49 5.14
C TYR A 243 0.30 14.03 5.07
N ARG A 244 -0.60 14.91 5.48
CA ARG A 244 -2.01 14.80 5.09
C ARG A 244 -2.14 15.51 3.75
N PRO A 245 -2.77 14.90 2.74
CA PRO A 245 -3.11 15.60 1.51
C PRO A 245 -4.05 16.76 1.80
#